data_eb9ddfc7ceee732d13cb9efa2d6352b2
#
_entry.id   eb9ddfc7ceee732d13cb9efa2d6352b2
#
_cell.length_a   1.000
_cell.length_b   1.000
_cell.length_c   1.000
_cell.angle_alpha   90.00
_cell.angle_beta   90.00
_cell.angle_gamma   90.00
#
_symmetry.space_group_name_H-M   'P 1'
#
loop_
_entity.id
_entity.type
_entity.pdbx_description
1 polymer ?
#
loop_
_entity_poly.entity_id
_entity_poly.type
_entity_poly.pdbx_seq_one_letter_code
_entity_poly.pdbx_strand_id
1 'polypeptide(L)'
;FFRENLATLVALFVMLPLSMFMNWRLGLLLLFLILFFAVTNVWVVSKTDRLQKKVEDLHSELAGRAGDALGNINLIQSFVRLAAETSEMHRIIGQTLQAQFPVLNWWAFLSVLTRAASTITVILIFVLGTWLYTRGEATVGEIVSFMGFATMLIGRMDQASGFVSR
;
A
#
# COMPACT_ATOMS: atom_id res chain seq x y z
N PHE A 1 -8.38 -2.66 13.48
CA PHE A 1 -8.08 -3.36 12.21
C PHE A 1 -9.36 -3.74 11.45
N PHE A 2 -10.26 -4.51 12.05
CA PHE A 2 -11.52 -4.98 11.41
C PHE A 2 -12.48 -3.84 11.06
N ARG A 3 -12.58 -2.84 11.92
CA ARG A 3 -13.53 -1.72 11.78
C ARG A 3 -13.22 -0.80 10.59
N GLU A 4 -11.94 -0.55 10.31
CA GLU A 4 -11.52 0.34 9.22
C GLU A 4 -11.64 -0.34 7.85
N ASN A 5 -11.33 -1.64 7.77
CA ASN A 5 -11.51 -2.43 6.56
C ASN A 5 -12.99 -2.61 6.20
N LEU A 6 -13.86 -2.83 7.21
CA LEU A 6 -15.31 -2.87 7.02
C LEU A 6 -15.85 -1.53 6.52
N ALA A 7 -15.41 -0.41 7.07
CA ALA A 7 -15.84 0.91 6.60
C ALA A 7 -15.41 1.17 5.15
N THR A 8 -14.23 0.72 4.77
CA THR A 8 -13.73 0.83 3.39
C THR A 8 -14.53 -0.03 2.42
N LEU A 9 -14.84 -1.28 2.80
CA LEU A 9 -15.68 -2.17 1.98
C LEU A 9 -17.11 -1.63 1.84
N VAL A 10 -17.72 -1.16 2.93
CA VAL A 10 -19.05 -0.56 2.88
C VAL A 10 -19.07 0.68 2.01
N ALA A 11 -18.06 1.56 2.12
CA ALA A 11 -17.96 2.74 1.27
C ALA A 11 -17.84 2.36 -0.21
N LEU A 12 -17.04 1.37 -0.57
CA LEU A 12 -16.92 0.85 -1.94
C LEU A 12 -18.24 0.27 -2.45
N PHE A 13 -18.91 -0.56 -1.63
CA PHE A 13 -20.18 -1.20 -2.00
C PHE A 13 -21.33 -0.20 -2.16
N VAL A 14 -21.31 0.92 -1.45
CA VAL A 14 -22.36 1.96 -1.56
C VAL A 14 -22.03 2.97 -2.66
N MET A 15 -20.77 3.41 -2.73
CA MET A 15 -20.38 4.44 -3.70
C MET A 15 -20.38 3.97 -5.15
N LEU A 16 -20.00 2.72 -5.42
CA LEU A 16 -20.00 2.19 -6.78
C LEU A 16 -21.39 2.14 -7.42
N PRO A 17 -22.41 1.50 -6.82
CA PRO A 17 -23.76 1.54 -7.38
C PRO A 17 -24.29 2.97 -7.49
N LEU A 18 -24.10 3.81 -6.47
CA LEU A 18 -24.56 5.19 -6.49
C LEU A 18 -23.94 5.97 -7.66
N SER A 19 -22.65 5.81 -7.91
CA SER A 19 -21.98 6.44 -9.05
C SER A 19 -22.52 5.95 -10.40
N MET A 20 -22.81 4.65 -10.52
CA MET A 20 -23.41 4.07 -11.73
C MET A 20 -24.83 4.59 -12.00
N PHE A 21 -25.63 4.79 -10.94
CA PHE A 21 -26.97 5.38 -11.07
C PHE A 21 -26.95 6.84 -11.48
N MET A 22 -25.95 7.61 -11.01
CA MET A 22 -25.82 9.03 -11.39
C MET A 22 -25.38 9.18 -12.86
N ASN A 23 -24.27 8.57 -13.24
CA ASN A 23 -23.78 8.58 -14.61
C ASN A 23 -22.91 7.35 -14.88
N TRP A 24 -23.41 6.41 -15.66
CA TRP A 24 -22.73 5.13 -15.90
C TRP A 24 -21.37 5.29 -16.59
N ARG A 25 -21.21 6.32 -17.43
CA ARG A 25 -19.93 6.56 -18.15
C ARG A 25 -18.83 7.04 -17.21
N LEU A 26 -19.14 7.93 -16.28
CA LEU A 26 -18.21 8.36 -15.24
C LEU A 26 -18.01 7.27 -14.18
N GLY A 27 -19.06 6.50 -13.88
CA GLY A 27 -18.99 5.34 -12.99
C GLY A 27 -18.02 4.25 -13.49
N LEU A 28 -17.98 4.03 -14.81
CA LEU A 28 -17.01 3.09 -15.42
C LEU A 28 -15.56 3.52 -15.21
N LEU A 29 -15.25 4.82 -15.20
CA LEU A 29 -13.89 5.31 -14.89
C LEU A 29 -13.49 4.97 -13.44
N LEU A 30 -14.41 5.16 -12.49
CA LEU A 30 -14.15 4.79 -11.09
C LEU A 30 -13.98 3.27 -10.94
N LEU A 31 -14.81 2.49 -11.61
CA LEU A 31 -14.67 1.03 -11.62
C LEU A 31 -13.31 0.61 -12.17
N PHE A 32 -12.90 1.20 -13.29
CA PHE A 32 -11.59 0.93 -13.89
C PHE A 32 -10.45 1.27 -12.92
N LEU A 33 -10.51 2.40 -12.23
CA LEU A 33 -9.52 2.79 -11.22
C LEU A 33 -9.42 1.76 -10.11
N ILE A 34 -10.56 1.30 -9.59
CA ILE A 34 -10.60 0.30 -8.51
C ILE A 34 -9.99 -1.03 -8.96
N LEU A 35 -10.36 -1.51 -10.15
CA LEU A 35 -9.83 -2.74 -10.71
C LEU A 35 -8.32 -2.63 -10.98
N PHE A 36 -7.87 -1.52 -11.56
CA PHE A 36 -6.46 -1.25 -11.80
C PHE A 36 -5.66 -1.29 -10.49
N PHE A 37 -6.19 -0.64 -9.45
CA PHE A 37 -5.56 -0.63 -8.14
C PHE A 37 -5.53 -2.03 -7.52
N ALA A 38 -6.64 -2.77 -7.54
CA ALA A 38 -6.72 -4.12 -6.99
C ALA A 38 -5.71 -5.06 -7.66
N VAL A 39 -5.66 -5.06 -8.99
CA VAL A 39 -4.73 -5.87 -9.78
C VAL A 39 -3.27 -5.50 -9.47
N THR A 40 -2.97 -4.21 -9.42
CA THR A 40 -1.60 -3.74 -9.14
C THR A 40 -1.15 -4.11 -7.74
N ASN A 41 -2.04 -3.98 -6.73
CA ASN A 41 -1.75 -4.39 -5.35
C ASN A 41 -1.48 -5.90 -5.26
N VAL A 42 -2.38 -6.73 -5.79
CA VAL A 42 -2.20 -8.19 -5.77
C VAL A 42 -0.89 -8.58 -6.45
N TRP A 43 -0.57 -7.94 -7.56
CA TRP A 43 0.67 -8.21 -8.29
C TRP A 43 1.92 -7.86 -7.47
N VAL A 44 1.96 -6.68 -6.83
CA VAL A 44 3.09 -6.26 -6.01
C VAL A 44 3.22 -7.13 -4.76
N VAL A 45 2.12 -7.38 -4.05
CA VAL A 45 2.12 -8.27 -2.86
C VAL A 45 2.67 -9.64 -3.23
N SER A 46 2.19 -10.23 -4.33
CA SER A 46 2.68 -11.53 -4.79
C SER A 46 4.19 -11.54 -5.12
N LYS A 47 4.73 -10.41 -5.58
CA LYS A 47 6.18 -10.27 -5.86
C LYS A 47 7.00 -10.03 -4.60
N THR A 48 6.46 -9.30 -3.64
CA THR A 48 7.17 -8.92 -2.40
C THR A 48 7.07 -9.98 -1.31
N ASP A 49 6.10 -10.90 -1.36
CA ASP A 49 5.86 -11.90 -0.31
C ASP A 49 7.11 -12.73 0.05
N ARG A 50 7.83 -13.23 -0.95
CA ARG A 50 9.08 -13.99 -0.72
C ARG A 50 10.21 -13.13 -0.16
N LEU A 51 10.27 -11.87 -0.59
CA LEU A 51 11.28 -10.92 -0.12
C LEU A 51 10.98 -10.53 1.32
N GLN A 52 9.71 -10.31 1.63
CA GLN A 52 9.25 -9.97 2.97
C GLN A 52 9.53 -11.10 3.97
N LYS A 53 9.25 -12.37 3.60
CA LYS A 53 9.59 -13.52 4.44
C LYS A 53 11.07 -13.56 4.81
N LYS A 54 11.95 -13.30 3.83
CA LYS A 54 13.39 -13.26 4.11
C LYS A 54 13.76 -12.17 5.12
N VAL A 55 13.09 -11.00 5.04
CA VAL A 55 13.28 -9.92 6.01
C VAL A 55 12.79 -10.33 7.39
N GLU A 56 11.63 -10.97 7.48
CA GLU A 56 11.06 -11.48 8.73
C GLU A 56 11.93 -12.55 9.39
N ASP A 57 12.47 -13.49 8.59
CA ASP A 57 13.40 -14.52 9.07
C ASP A 57 14.66 -13.88 9.67
N LEU A 58 15.25 -12.89 9.01
CA LEU A 58 16.42 -12.16 9.51
C LEU A 58 16.11 -11.34 10.77
N HIS A 59 14.92 -10.72 10.84
CA HIS A 59 14.47 -10.03 12.06
C HIS A 59 14.30 -11.00 13.23
N SER A 60 13.74 -12.18 12.98
CA SER A 60 13.57 -13.22 13.99
C SER A 60 14.91 -13.77 14.46
N GLU A 61 15.86 -13.99 13.55
CA GLU A 61 17.23 -14.38 13.88
C GLU A 61 17.93 -13.33 14.76
N LEU A 62 17.81 -12.06 14.38
CA LEU A 62 18.39 -10.95 15.16
C LEU A 62 17.77 -10.85 16.54
N ALA A 63 16.45 -10.97 16.66
CA ALA A 63 15.74 -10.92 17.94
C ALA A 63 16.10 -12.11 18.84
N GLY A 64 16.16 -13.32 18.28
CA GLY A 64 16.59 -14.53 18.99
C GLY A 64 18.01 -14.38 19.52
N ARG A 65 18.94 -13.95 18.67
CA ARG A 65 20.34 -13.78 19.04
C ARG A 65 20.53 -12.67 20.09
N ALA A 66 19.80 -11.57 19.97
CA ALA A 66 19.82 -10.52 20.99
C ALA A 66 19.29 -11.03 22.35
N GLY A 67 18.22 -11.83 22.33
CA GLY A 67 17.68 -12.49 23.53
C GLY A 67 18.67 -13.42 24.18
N ASP A 68 19.34 -14.28 23.40
CA ASP A 68 20.38 -15.22 23.89
C ASP A 68 21.58 -14.44 24.45
N ALA A 69 22.03 -13.40 23.79
CA ALA A 69 23.15 -12.58 24.25
C ALA A 69 22.83 -11.87 25.58
N LEU A 70 21.63 -11.31 25.72
CA LEU A 70 21.19 -10.67 26.95
C LEU A 70 20.97 -11.68 28.09
N GLY A 71 20.41 -12.84 27.75
CA GLY A 71 20.23 -13.93 28.73
C GLY A 71 21.53 -14.51 29.27
N ASN A 72 22.61 -14.45 28.48
CA ASN A 72 23.93 -15.01 28.84
C ASN A 72 25.01 -13.93 28.96
N ILE A 73 24.66 -12.69 29.25
CA ILE A 73 25.57 -11.55 29.23
C ILE A 73 26.79 -11.74 30.13
N ASN A 74 26.61 -12.33 31.33
CA ASN A 74 27.68 -12.62 32.27
C ASN A 74 28.71 -13.60 31.69
N LEU A 75 28.23 -14.59 30.94
CA LEU A 75 29.07 -15.60 30.29
C LEU A 75 29.88 -14.99 29.17
N ILE A 76 29.20 -14.16 28.31
CA ILE A 76 29.85 -13.49 27.21
C ILE A 76 30.95 -12.51 27.68
N GLN A 77 30.70 -11.81 28.77
CA GLN A 77 31.69 -10.94 29.39
C GLN A 77 32.89 -11.74 30.00
N SER A 78 32.63 -12.86 30.66
CA SER A 78 33.68 -13.70 31.25
C SER A 78 34.61 -14.28 30.20
N PHE A 79 34.13 -14.58 28.99
CA PHE A 79 34.94 -15.12 27.90
C PHE A 79 35.45 -14.03 26.93
N VAL A 80 35.28 -12.74 27.25
CA VAL A 80 35.73 -11.59 26.42
C VAL A 80 35.18 -11.65 24.97
N ARG A 81 33.98 -12.23 24.79
CA ARG A 81 33.37 -12.44 23.45
C ARG A 81 32.43 -11.32 23.02
N LEU A 82 32.33 -10.24 23.77
CA LEU A 82 31.40 -9.13 23.47
C LEU A 82 31.62 -8.53 22.07
N ALA A 83 32.88 -8.33 21.66
CA ALA A 83 33.20 -7.80 20.35
C ALA A 83 32.78 -8.75 19.21
N ALA A 84 32.88 -10.06 19.40
CA ALA A 84 32.47 -11.04 18.41
C ALA A 84 30.95 -11.07 18.26
N GLU A 85 30.21 -11.05 19.36
CA GLU A 85 28.73 -10.99 19.34
C GLU A 85 28.21 -9.71 18.72
N THR A 86 28.81 -8.57 19.05
CA THR A 86 28.46 -7.27 18.44
C THR A 86 28.72 -7.27 16.92
N SER A 87 29.87 -7.81 16.50
CA SER A 87 30.21 -7.92 15.06
C SER A 87 29.19 -8.78 14.31
N GLU A 88 28.77 -9.89 14.89
CA GLU A 88 27.80 -10.78 14.28
C GLU A 88 26.39 -10.16 14.22
N MET A 89 25.99 -9.43 15.26
CA MET A 89 24.74 -8.64 15.20
C MET A 89 24.79 -7.58 14.09
N HIS A 90 25.90 -6.86 13.94
CA HIS A 90 26.05 -5.90 12.84
C HIS A 90 25.97 -6.57 11.48
N ARG A 91 26.52 -7.78 11.33
CA ARG A 91 26.41 -8.58 10.10
C ARG A 91 24.96 -8.88 9.75
N ILE A 92 24.18 -9.37 10.74
CA ILE A 92 22.75 -9.71 10.54
C ILE A 92 21.95 -8.44 10.22
N ILE A 93 22.20 -7.33 10.92
CA ILE A 93 21.57 -6.02 10.62
C ILE A 93 21.88 -5.61 9.19
N GLY A 94 23.14 -5.71 8.74
CA GLY A 94 23.52 -5.41 7.37
C GLY A 94 22.79 -6.27 6.34
N GLN A 95 22.64 -7.56 6.60
CA GLN A 95 21.88 -8.47 5.74
C GLN A 95 20.38 -8.13 5.72
N THR A 96 19.79 -7.78 6.87
CA THR A 96 18.41 -7.36 6.98
C THR A 96 18.15 -6.10 6.14
N LEU A 97 19.01 -5.10 6.26
CA LEU A 97 18.92 -3.88 5.45
C LEU A 97 19.01 -4.18 3.95
N GLN A 98 19.98 -5.01 3.53
CA GLN A 98 20.10 -5.41 2.13
C GLN A 98 18.86 -6.17 1.61
N ALA A 99 18.26 -7.00 2.44
CA ALA A 99 17.03 -7.72 2.09
C ALA A 99 15.80 -6.79 2.05
N GLN A 100 15.81 -5.72 2.84
CA GLN A 100 14.72 -4.73 2.91
C GLN A 100 14.66 -3.83 1.65
N PHE A 101 15.79 -3.44 1.08
CA PHE A 101 15.83 -2.51 -0.07
C PHE A 101 14.97 -2.96 -1.26
N PRO A 102 15.04 -4.21 -1.74
CA PRO A 102 14.18 -4.67 -2.82
C PRO A 102 12.68 -4.57 -2.51
N VAL A 103 12.29 -4.84 -1.26
CA VAL A 103 10.89 -4.71 -0.80
C VAL A 103 10.45 -3.25 -0.89
N LEU A 104 11.25 -2.33 -0.32
CA LEU A 104 10.97 -0.90 -0.36
C LEU A 104 10.87 -0.35 -1.79
N ASN A 105 11.73 -0.81 -2.69
CA ASN A 105 11.69 -0.40 -4.09
C ASN A 105 10.38 -0.81 -4.78
N TRP A 106 9.87 -2.01 -4.52
CA TRP A 106 8.58 -2.46 -5.05
C TRP A 106 7.42 -1.64 -4.48
N TRP A 107 7.46 -1.32 -3.19
CA TRP A 107 6.45 -0.45 -2.56
C TRP A 107 6.50 0.98 -3.07
N ALA A 108 7.71 1.53 -3.25
CA ALA A 108 7.89 2.86 -3.84
C ALA A 108 7.34 2.89 -5.27
N PHE A 109 7.63 1.87 -6.09
CA PHE A 109 7.09 1.74 -7.44
C PHE A 109 5.56 1.69 -7.44
N LEU A 110 4.95 0.86 -6.58
CA LEU A 110 3.50 0.79 -6.42
C LEU A 110 2.92 2.16 -6.07
N SER A 111 3.52 2.86 -5.11
CA SER A 111 3.06 4.18 -4.66
C SER A 111 3.07 5.20 -5.80
N VAL A 112 4.14 5.25 -6.58
CA VAL A 112 4.24 6.16 -7.75
C VAL A 112 3.19 5.81 -8.80
N LEU A 113 3.06 4.52 -9.14
CA LEU A 113 2.11 4.05 -10.14
C LEU A 113 0.66 4.37 -9.73
N THR A 114 0.32 4.15 -8.47
CA THR A 114 -1.01 4.43 -7.92
C THR A 114 -1.33 5.92 -7.94
N ARG A 115 -0.38 6.76 -7.53
CA ARG A 115 -0.54 8.23 -7.56
C ARG A 115 -0.69 8.75 -8.99
N ALA A 116 0.08 8.23 -9.93
CA ALA A 116 -0.05 8.59 -11.34
C ALA A 116 -1.43 8.19 -11.89
N ALA A 117 -1.86 6.94 -11.65
CA ALA A 117 -3.17 6.46 -12.08
C ALA A 117 -4.32 7.27 -11.48
N SER A 118 -4.24 7.63 -10.20
CA SER A 118 -5.25 8.45 -9.54
C SER A 118 -5.32 9.86 -10.12
N THR A 119 -4.19 10.51 -10.35
CA THR A 119 -4.15 11.84 -10.97
C THR A 119 -4.73 11.81 -12.39
N ILE A 120 -4.35 10.82 -13.20
CA ILE A 120 -4.89 10.62 -14.55
C ILE A 120 -6.41 10.41 -14.48
N THR A 121 -6.91 9.63 -13.54
CA THR A 121 -8.35 9.36 -13.40
C THR A 121 -9.12 10.64 -13.05
N VAL A 122 -8.62 11.47 -12.13
CA VAL A 122 -9.26 12.75 -11.79
C VAL A 122 -9.30 13.68 -13.01
N ILE A 123 -8.22 13.77 -13.77
CA ILE A 123 -8.17 14.55 -15.02
C ILE A 123 -9.17 14.01 -16.04
N LEU A 124 -9.25 12.69 -16.21
CA LEU A 124 -10.19 12.06 -17.13
C LEU A 124 -11.65 12.31 -16.71
N ILE A 125 -11.96 12.24 -15.42
CA ILE A 125 -13.31 12.58 -14.90
C ILE A 125 -13.64 14.02 -15.24
N PHE A 126 -12.70 14.95 -15.04
CA PHE A 126 -12.92 16.35 -15.36
C PHE A 126 -13.13 16.59 -16.87
N VAL A 127 -12.26 16.03 -17.71
CA VAL A 127 -12.33 16.20 -19.17
C VAL A 127 -13.59 15.55 -19.75
N LEU A 128 -13.85 14.30 -19.41
CA LEU A 128 -15.05 13.58 -19.86
C LEU A 128 -16.33 14.18 -19.28
N GLY A 129 -16.31 14.58 -18.02
CA GLY A 129 -17.45 15.23 -17.38
C GLY A 129 -17.79 16.55 -18.06
N THR A 130 -16.78 17.38 -18.37
CA THR A 130 -16.98 18.63 -19.13
C THR A 130 -17.51 18.37 -20.53
N TRP A 131 -17.00 17.36 -21.21
CA TRP A 131 -17.49 16.97 -22.53
C TRP A 131 -18.95 16.46 -22.49
N LEU A 132 -19.33 15.66 -21.50
CA LEU A 132 -20.71 15.23 -21.28
C LEU A 132 -21.62 16.40 -20.91
N TYR A 133 -21.11 17.36 -20.13
CA TYR A 133 -21.85 18.59 -19.80
C TYR A 133 -22.20 19.40 -21.04
N THR A 134 -21.27 19.58 -22.00
CA THR A 134 -21.54 20.30 -23.26
C THR A 134 -22.57 19.59 -24.13
N ARG A 135 -22.79 18.29 -23.92
CA ARG A 135 -23.85 17.52 -24.59
C ARG A 135 -25.16 17.47 -23.82
N GLY A 136 -25.23 18.07 -22.64
CA GLY A 136 -26.41 18.02 -21.79
C GLY A 136 -26.63 16.65 -21.11
N GLU A 137 -25.63 15.76 -21.12
CA GLU A 137 -25.70 14.39 -20.58
C GLU A 137 -25.12 14.29 -19.16
N ALA A 138 -24.57 15.38 -18.63
CA ALA A 138 -24.08 15.47 -17.25
C ALA A 138 -24.28 16.88 -16.69
N THR A 139 -24.36 16.98 -15.37
CA THR A 139 -24.45 18.25 -14.65
C THR A 139 -23.11 18.59 -14.00
N VAL A 140 -22.88 19.88 -13.70
CA VAL A 140 -21.70 20.34 -12.96
C VAL A 140 -21.62 19.66 -11.58
N GLY A 141 -22.78 19.47 -10.93
CA GLY A 141 -22.88 18.77 -9.65
C GLY A 141 -22.40 17.32 -9.71
N GLU A 142 -22.73 16.61 -10.79
CA GLU A 142 -22.22 15.24 -11.02
C GLU A 142 -20.71 15.23 -11.17
N ILE A 143 -20.11 16.13 -11.98
CA ILE A 143 -18.66 16.20 -12.17
C ILE A 143 -17.95 16.39 -10.83
N VAL A 144 -18.41 17.36 -10.01
CA VAL A 144 -17.84 17.65 -8.70
C VAL A 144 -18.00 16.44 -7.77
N SER A 145 -19.17 15.79 -7.78
CA SER A 145 -19.42 14.57 -6.98
C SER A 145 -18.49 13.44 -7.36
N PHE A 146 -18.28 13.18 -8.66
CA PHE A 146 -17.36 12.14 -9.12
C PHE A 146 -15.90 12.44 -8.80
N MET A 147 -15.47 13.71 -8.85
CA MET A 147 -14.14 14.10 -8.37
C MET A 147 -13.99 13.85 -6.86
N GLY A 148 -15.01 14.15 -6.07
CA GLY A 148 -15.07 13.84 -4.65
C GLY A 148 -15.00 12.33 -4.36
N PHE A 149 -15.76 11.53 -5.10
CA PHE A 149 -15.74 10.07 -4.99
C PHE A 149 -14.35 9.49 -5.35
N ALA A 150 -13.76 9.96 -6.45
CA ALA A 150 -12.42 9.54 -6.84
C ALA A 150 -11.39 9.86 -5.74
N THR A 151 -11.39 11.08 -5.22
CA THR A 151 -10.47 11.50 -4.15
C THR A 151 -10.66 10.69 -2.87
N MET A 152 -11.90 10.42 -2.49
CA MET A 152 -12.21 9.62 -1.31
C MET A 152 -11.77 8.15 -1.48
N LEU A 153 -12.01 7.56 -2.65
CA LEU A 153 -11.56 6.21 -2.98
C LEU A 153 -10.04 6.11 -2.94
N ILE A 154 -9.33 7.05 -3.56
CA ILE A 154 -7.87 7.11 -3.56
C ILE A 154 -7.33 7.16 -2.12
N GLY A 155 -7.88 8.02 -1.27
CA GLY A 155 -7.49 8.12 0.13
C GLY A 155 -7.69 6.81 0.91
N ARG A 156 -8.77 6.08 0.65
CA ARG A 156 -9.02 4.76 1.27
C ARG A 156 -8.06 3.69 0.77
N MET A 157 -7.72 3.74 -0.51
CA MET A 157 -6.78 2.80 -1.12
C MET A 157 -5.34 3.04 -0.65
N ASP A 158 -4.92 4.29 -0.50
CA ASP A 158 -3.61 4.63 0.08
C ASP A 158 -3.48 4.13 1.53
N GLN A 159 -4.55 4.25 2.33
CA GLN A 159 -4.60 3.70 3.69
C GLN A 159 -4.45 2.17 3.68
N ALA A 160 -5.17 1.47 2.81
CA ALA A 160 -5.08 0.01 2.71
C ALA A 160 -3.67 -0.47 2.32
N SER A 161 -2.98 0.24 1.42
CA SER A 161 -1.61 -0.09 1.02
C SER A 161 -0.59 0.11 2.16
N GLY A 162 -0.79 1.12 3.01
CA GLY A 162 0.09 1.39 4.16
C GLY A 162 0.02 0.34 5.27
N PHE A 163 -1.03 -0.49 5.29
CA PHE A 163 -1.18 -1.57 6.29
C PHE A 163 -0.41 -2.85 5.93
N VAL A 164 -0.19 -3.11 4.65
CA VAL A 164 0.54 -4.31 4.20
C VAL A 164 2.06 -4.13 4.38
N SER A 165 2.52 -2.88 4.58
CA SER A 165 3.94 -2.55 4.77
C SER A 165 4.39 -2.50 6.24
N ARG A 166 3.52 -2.84 7.20
CA ARG A 166 3.83 -2.94 8.63
C ARG A 166 3.77 -4.38 9.11
#